data_0480f3765e00e67621e59d5483bc1e8f
#
_entry.id   0480f3765e00e67621e59d5483bc1e8f
#
_cell.length_a   1.000
_cell.length_b   1.000
_cell.length_c   1.000
_cell.angle_alpha   90.00
_cell.angle_beta   90.00
_cell.angle_gamma   90.00
#
_symmetry.space_group_name_H-M   'P 1'
#
loop_
_entity.id
_entity.type
_entity.pdbx_description
1 polymer ?
#
loop_
_entity_poly.entity_id
_entity_poly.type
_entity_poly.pdbx_seq_one_letter_code
_entity_poly.pdbx_strand_id
1 'polypeptide(L)'
;FTGSAFGSAAIWQYESLKSRVQTYFEGARADWLDKIRPQKRGDFRKQVNSWWNNLTEGQRTVTGIIAANVFVFCLWRLPGMRRVMFTYFTSDPSSKALCSPMLLSTFSHFSLFHMAANMYVLWSFSSSIVSLLGCEQFIAVYLSAGVISTFVSYVAKMATGKFEPSLGASGAIMTVLAAVCTKMPEAKLAIIFLPMFTFTAGNALKAIIAFDTAGLALGWRLFDHAAHLGGALFGMWYVTYGHELIWKNREPLVKAWHEMRTKNTGKGGG
;
A
#
# COMPACT_ATOMS: atom_id res chain seq x y z
N PHE A 1 14.97 0.25 -5.18
CA PHE A 1 13.90 0.09 -4.19
C PHE A 1 12.78 -0.84 -4.68
N THR A 2 12.16 -0.55 -5.84
CA THR A 2 11.04 -1.36 -6.37
C THR A 2 11.40 -2.85 -6.50
N GLY A 3 12.56 -3.18 -7.10
CA GLY A 3 13.04 -4.56 -7.19
C GLY A 3 13.20 -5.22 -5.82
N SER A 4 13.73 -4.50 -4.83
CA SER A 4 13.86 -5.01 -3.46
C SER A 4 12.49 -5.24 -2.80
N ALA A 5 11.52 -4.34 -3.02
CA ALA A 5 10.17 -4.48 -2.48
C ALA A 5 9.48 -5.74 -3.02
N PHE A 6 9.53 -5.97 -4.34
CA PHE A 6 8.97 -7.18 -4.94
C PHE A 6 9.72 -8.46 -4.54
N GLY A 7 11.05 -8.41 -4.46
CA GLY A 7 11.86 -9.54 -3.99
C GLY A 7 11.54 -9.93 -2.55
N SER A 8 11.47 -8.96 -1.65
CA SER A 8 11.10 -9.21 -0.24
C SER A 8 9.68 -9.74 -0.10
N ALA A 9 8.73 -9.24 -0.89
CA ALA A 9 7.35 -9.73 -0.88
C ALA A 9 7.24 -11.16 -1.40
N ALA A 10 8.01 -11.54 -2.43
CA ALA A 10 8.05 -12.91 -2.94
C ALA A 10 8.60 -13.89 -1.90
N ILE A 11 9.66 -13.51 -1.19
CA ILE A 11 10.23 -14.29 -0.09
C ILE A 11 9.21 -14.39 1.05
N TRP A 12 8.58 -13.29 1.43
CA TRP A 12 7.54 -13.28 2.47
C TRP A 12 6.38 -14.19 2.11
N GLN A 13 5.89 -14.17 0.88
CA GLN A 13 4.83 -15.06 0.43
C GLN A 13 5.25 -16.53 0.56
N TYR A 14 6.48 -16.88 0.15
CA TYR A 14 7.00 -18.23 0.29
C TYR A 14 7.04 -18.69 1.77
N GLU A 15 7.58 -17.85 2.67
CA GLU A 15 7.66 -18.17 4.10
C GLU A 15 6.27 -18.24 4.75
N SER A 16 5.36 -17.36 4.37
CA SER A 16 3.97 -17.35 4.85
C SER A 16 3.23 -18.63 4.45
N LEU A 17 3.34 -19.06 3.19
CA LEU A 17 2.74 -20.31 2.73
C LEU A 17 3.31 -21.53 3.47
N LYS A 18 4.64 -21.57 3.65
CA LYS A 18 5.31 -22.64 4.40
C LYS A 18 4.83 -22.71 5.85
N SER A 19 4.74 -21.57 6.53
CA SER A 19 4.23 -21.47 7.90
C SER A 19 2.77 -21.92 8.00
N ARG A 20 1.90 -21.50 7.07
CA ARG A 20 0.48 -21.92 7.05
C ARG A 20 0.33 -23.43 6.90
N VAL A 21 1.11 -24.05 6.03
CA VAL A 21 1.13 -25.51 5.85
C VAL A 21 1.57 -26.22 7.14
N GLN A 22 2.65 -25.75 7.79
CA GLN A 22 3.12 -26.30 9.05
C GLN A 22 2.06 -26.16 10.16
N THR A 23 1.48 -24.95 10.30
CA THR A 23 0.44 -24.69 11.31
C THR A 23 -0.82 -25.52 11.08
N TYR A 24 -1.18 -25.84 9.82
CA TYR A 24 -2.31 -26.72 9.52
C TYR A 24 -2.09 -28.13 10.05
N PHE A 25 -0.87 -28.68 9.89
CA PHE A 25 -0.54 -30.01 10.42
C PHE A 25 -0.37 -30.01 11.96
N GLU A 26 0.12 -28.92 12.56
CA GLU A 26 0.25 -28.79 14.01
C GLU A 26 -1.09 -28.46 14.70
N GLY A 27 -1.93 -27.62 14.05
CA GLY A 27 -3.25 -27.25 14.55
C GLY A 27 -4.21 -28.42 14.66
N ALA A 28 -4.16 -29.35 13.71
CA ALA A 28 -4.92 -30.59 13.81
C ALA A 28 -4.55 -31.45 15.06
N ARG A 29 -3.33 -31.22 15.59
CA ARG A 29 -2.81 -31.91 16.78
C ARG A 29 -3.12 -31.17 18.09
N ALA A 30 -3.25 -29.84 18.03
CA ALA A 30 -3.44 -28.98 19.21
C ALA A 30 -4.92 -28.72 19.57
N ASP A 31 -5.82 -28.84 18.59
CA ASP A 31 -7.24 -28.47 18.72
C ASP A 31 -8.00 -29.30 19.78
N TRP A 32 -7.53 -30.51 20.07
CA TRP A 32 -8.10 -31.32 21.13
C TRP A 32 -7.62 -30.94 22.54
N LEU A 33 -6.39 -30.37 22.67
CA LEU A 33 -5.84 -29.90 23.94
C LEU A 33 -6.43 -28.54 24.39
N ASP A 34 -6.78 -27.65 23.42
CA ASP A 34 -7.39 -26.36 23.72
C ASP A 34 -8.86 -26.47 24.16
N LYS A 35 -9.56 -27.54 23.80
CA LYS A 35 -10.90 -27.82 24.31
C LYS A 35 -10.94 -28.13 25.82
N ILE A 36 -9.80 -28.43 26.43
CA ILE A 36 -9.69 -28.83 27.85
C ILE A 36 -9.33 -27.65 28.76
N ARG A 37 -8.89 -26.52 28.23
CA ARG A 37 -8.52 -25.33 29.02
C ARG A 37 -9.39 -24.12 28.69
N PRO A 38 -10.46 -23.83 29.45
CA PRO A 38 -11.20 -22.58 29.30
C PRO A 38 -10.33 -21.40 29.74
N GLN A 39 -9.78 -20.66 28.79
CA GLN A 39 -9.06 -19.44 29.07
C GLN A 39 -10.04 -18.32 29.44
N LYS A 40 -9.98 -17.84 30.67
CA LYS A 40 -10.61 -16.57 31.10
C LYS A 40 -9.92 -15.41 30.41
N ARG A 41 -10.36 -15.05 29.17
CA ARG A 41 -9.94 -13.83 28.50
C ARG A 41 -10.91 -12.71 28.89
N GLY A 42 -10.40 -11.55 29.31
CA GLY A 42 -11.21 -10.38 29.63
C GLY A 42 -12.09 -9.96 28.44
N ASP A 43 -13.26 -9.39 28.68
CA ASP A 43 -14.26 -9.05 27.64
C ASP A 43 -13.71 -8.10 26.57
N PHE A 44 -12.84 -7.17 26.92
CA PHE A 44 -12.18 -6.29 25.97
C PHE A 44 -11.32 -7.05 24.95
N ARG A 45 -10.51 -8.02 25.40
CA ARG A 45 -9.71 -8.86 24.48
C ARG A 45 -10.59 -9.67 23.53
N LYS A 46 -11.73 -10.19 24.00
CA LYS A 46 -12.69 -10.90 23.16
C LYS A 46 -13.27 -9.99 22.09
N GLN A 47 -13.64 -8.76 22.45
CA GLN A 47 -14.18 -7.77 21.51
C GLN A 47 -13.14 -7.41 20.44
N VAL A 48 -11.90 -7.12 20.81
CA VAL A 48 -10.81 -6.81 19.88
C VAL A 48 -10.52 -8.00 18.95
N ASN A 49 -10.43 -9.22 19.50
CA ASN A 49 -10.20 -10.41 18.68
C ASN A 49 -11.39 -10.70 17.75
N SER A 50 -12.62 -10.51 18.20
CA SER A 50 -13.83 -10.67 17.38
C SER A 50 -13.84 -9.65 16.24
N TRP A 51 -13.58 -8.37 16.55
CA TRP A 51 -13.47 -7.33 15.54
C TRP A 51 -12.38 -7.66 14.50
N TRP A 52 -11.17 -8.03 14.94
CA TRP A 52 -10.07 -8.40 14.06
C TRP A 52 -10.39 -9.61 13.17
N ASN A 53 -11.04 -10.62 13.74
CA ASN A 53 -11.43 -11.82 13.01
C ASN A 53 -12.53 -11.58 11.98
N ASN A 54 -13.36 -10.55 12.17
CA ASN A 54 -14.41 -10.16 11.24
C ASN A 54 -13.89 -9.30 10.07
N LEU A 55 -12.65 -8.79 10.15
CA LEU A 55 -12.06 -8.04 9.05
C LEU A 55 -11.71 -8.98 7.88
N THR A 56 -11.90 -8.48 6.66
CA THR A 56 -11.39 -9.15 5.46
C THR A 56 -9.86 -9.16 5.47
N GLU A 57 -9.25 -10.04 4.69
CA GLU A 57 -7.79 -10.08 4.53
C GLU A 57 -7.23 -8.73 4.05
N GLY A 58 -7.92 -8.08 3.10
CA GLY A 58 -7.57 -6.75 2.63
C GLY A 58 -7.62 -5.69 3.74
N GLN A 59 -8.68 -5.68 4.54
CA GLN A 59 -8.81 -4.75 5.66
C GLN A 59 -7.71 -4.94 6.71
N ARG A 60 -7.37 -6.20 7.06
CA ARG A 60 -6.25 -6.49 7.96
C ARG A 60 -4.93 -5.98 7.40
N THR A 61 -4.69 -6.20 6.11
CA THR A 61 -3.46 -5.77 5.44
C THR A 61 -3.30 -4.24 5.48
N VAL A 62 -4.35 -3.49 5.15
CA VAL A 62 -4.26 -2.02 5.16
C VAL A 62 -4.27 -1.40 6.56
N THR A 63 -4.72 -2.13 7.58
CA THR A 63 -4.66 -1.64 8.98
C THR A 63 -3.24 -1.26 9.37
N GLY A 64 -2.23 -2.03 8.95
CA GLY A 64 -0.82 -1.68 9.19
C GLY A 64 -0.40 -0.39 8.49
N ILE A 65 -0.84 -0.17 7.25
CA ILE A 65 -0.57 1.07 6.49
C ILE A 65 -1.26 2.26 7.17
N ILE A 66 -2.51 2.10 7.58
CA ILE A 66 -3.27 3.13 8.29
C ILE A 66 -2.59 3.49 9.61
N ALA A 67 -2.17 2.49 10.39
CA ALA A 67 -1.47 2.71 11.65
C ALA A 67 -0.16 3.47 11.44
N ALA A 68 0.61 3.16 10.40
CA ALA A 68 1.83 3.89 10.05
C ALA A 68 1.53 5.36 9.70
N ASN A 69 0.47 5.62 8.92
CA ASN A 69 0.05 6.99 8.57
C ASN A 69 -0.39 7.78 9.81
N VAL A 70 -1.17 7.17 10.70
CA VAL A 70 -1.60 7.79 11.98
C VAL A 70 -0.37 8.07 12.85
N PHE A 71 0.56 7.14 12.96
CA PHE A 71 1.80 7.34 13.72
C PHE A 71 2.61 8.54 13.18
N VAL A 72 2.85 8.60 11.87
CA VAL A 72 3.56 9.70 11.23
C VAL A 72 2.80 11.03 11.38
N PHE A 73 1.47 10.99 11.30
CA PHE A 73 0.63 12.18 11.56
C PHE A 73 0.80 12.70 13.00
N CYS A 74 0.90 11.81 13.99
CA CYS A 74 1.20 12.20 15.38
C CYS A 74 2.60 12.83 15.51
N LEU A 75 3.61 12.33 14.78
CA LEU A 75 4.95 12.93 14.79
C LEU A 75 4.95 14.37 14.31
N TRP A 76 4.09 14.74 13.35
CA TRP A 76 3.92 16.12 12.90
C TRP A 76 3.45 17.09 14.00
N ARG A 77 2.82 16.58 15.06
CA ARG A 77 2.34 17.37 16.23
C ARG A 77 3.42 17.63 17.27
N LEU A 78 4.56 16.94 17.17
CA LEU A 78 5.68 17.09 18.10
C LEU A 78 6.62 18.20 17.61
N PRO A 79 6.78 19.32 18.36
CA PRO A 79 7.61 20.45 17.92
C PRO A 79 9.05 20.07 17.61
N GLY A 80 9.64 19.16 18.40
CA GLY A 80 11.02 18.69 18.21
C GLY A 80 11.22 17.86 16.93
N MET A 81 10.16 17.32 16.33
CA MET A 81 10.24 16.49 15.12
C MET A 81 10.07 17.28 13.81
N ARG A 82 9.67 18.55 13.87
CA ARG A 82 9.35 19.35 12.66
C ARG A 82 10.46 19.34 11.62
N ARG A 83 11.72 19.53 12.02
CA ARG A 83 12.86 19.53 11.11
C ARG A 83 13.01 18.18 10.41
N VAL A 84 12.88 17.07 11.13
CA VAL A 84 12.93 15.71 10.56
C VAL A 84 11.80 15.48 9.59
N MET A 85 10.57 15.91 9.97
CA MET A 85 9.38 15.74 9.12
C MET A 85 9.50 16.51 7.80
N PHE A 86 9.95 17.78 7.82
CA PHE A 86 10.18 18.53 6.60
C PHE A 86 11.32 17.96 5.75
N THR A 87 12.37 17.41 6.37
CA THR A 87 13.53 16.90 5.61
C THR A 87 13.27 15.53 4.99
N TYR A 88 12.59 14.63 5.71
CA TYR A 88 12.48 13.21 5.31
C TYR A 88 11.08 12.74 4.95
N PHE A 89 10.03 13.43 5.44
CA PHE A 89 8.63 13.06 5.22
C PHE A 89 7.87 14.02 4.31
N THR A 90 8.59 14.88 3.61
CA THR A 90 8.05 15.82 2.64
C THR A 90 8.82 15.69 1.33
N SER A 91 8.10 15.49 0.24
CA SER A 91 8.64 15.37 -1.11
C SER A 91 8.92 16.75 -1.67
N ASP A 92 10.19 17.13 -1.72
CA ASP A 92 10.68 18.42 -2.24
C ASP A 92 11.94 18.17 -3.08
N PRO A 93 11.91 18.38 -4.41
CA PRO A 93 13.07 18.17 -5.26
C PRO A 93 14.22 19.18 -5.01
N SER A 94 13.98 20.27 -4.30
CA SER A 94 15.02 21.21 -3.85
C SER A 94 15.72 20.81 -2.56
N SER A 95 15.21 19.78 -1.87
CA SER A 95 15.75 19.28 -0.61
C SER A 95 17.07 18.52 -0.82
N LYS A 96 17.93 18.53 0.21
CA LYS A 96 19.15 17.71 0.25
C LYS A 96 18.87 16.21 0.33
N ALA A 97 17.71 15.80 0.88
CA ALA A 97 17.28 14.42 0.96
C ALA A 97 16.28 14.14 -0.16
N LEU A 98 16.67 13.41 -1.20
CA LEU A 98 15.80 13.11 -2.34
C LEU A 98 15.18 11.70 -2.26
N CYS A 99 15.99 10.69 -1.89
CA CYS A 99 15.57 9.30 -1.97
C CYS A 99 14.62 8.88 -0.84
N SER A 100 14.91 9.26 0.40
CA SER A 100 14.04 8.87 1.55
C SER A 100 12.65 9.50 1.49
N PRO A 101 12.47 10.79 1.10
CA PRO A 101 11.15 11.36 0.92
C PRO A 101 10.31 10.69 -0.16
N MET A 102 10.91 10.08 -1.19
CA MET A 102 10.15 9.35 -2.21
C MET A 102 9.27 8.25 -1.61
N LEU A 103 9.73 7.63 -0.52
CA LEU A 103 8.94 6.61 0.18
C LEU A 103 8.19 7.19 1.38
N LEU A 104 8.90 7.94 2.24
CA LEU A 104 8.36 8.37 3.53
C LEU A 104 7.25 9.40 3.42
N SER A 105 7.26 10.25 2.37
CA SER A 105 6.19 11.20 2.12
C SER A 105 4.84 10.53 1.85
N THR A 106 4.84 9.29 1.36
CA THR A 106 3.63 8.48 1.15
C THR A 106 2.88 8.18 2.46
N PHE A 107 3.58 8.18 3.60
CA PHE A 107 2.97 7.95 4.92
C PHE A 107 2.70 9.26 5.67
N SER A 108 2.94 10.40 5.04
CA SER A 108 2.93 11.71 5.68
C SER A 108 1.68 12.51 5.31
N HIS A 109 1.00 13.07 6.30
CA HIS A 109 -0.16 13.93 6.12
C HIS A 109 -0.10 15.12 7.06
N PHE A 110 -0.35 16.32 6.54
CA PHE A 110 -0.39 17.53 7.35
C PHE A 110 -1.79 17.82 7.89
N SER A 111 -2.81 17.56 7.08
CA SER A 111 -4.22 17.76 7.44
C SER A 111 -4.87 16.44 7.86
N LEU A 112 -5.64 16.48 8.95
CA LEU A 112 -6.47 15.35 9.40
C LEU A 112 -7.50 14.95 8.34
N PHE A 113 -8.14 15.93 7.72
CA PHE A 113 -9.12 15.65 6.65
C PHE A 113 -8.47 14.94 5.46
N HIS A 114 -7.30 15.39 5.03
CA HIS A 114 -6.55 14.76 3.94
C HIS A 114 -6.15 13.32 4.29
N MET A 115 -5.67 13.09 5.53
CA MET A 115 -5.36 11.74 6.00
C MET A 115 -6.62 10.86 6.03
N ALA A 116 -7.71 11.35 6.61
CA ALA A 116 -8.95 10.58 6.75
C ALA A 116 -9.53 10.20 5.38
N ALA A 117 -9.53 11.11 4.41
CA ALA A 117 -10.00 10.85 3.05
C ALA A 117 -9.14 9.77 2.36
N ASN A 118 -7.82 9.86 2.46
CA ASN A 118 -6.91 8.86 1.91
C ASN A 118 -7.12 7.48 2.55
N MET A 119 -7.18 7.42 3.87
CA MET A 119 -7.36 6.14 4.58
C MET A 119 -8.73 5.53 4.32
N TYR A 120 -9.75 6.34 4.14
CA TYR A 120 -11.07 5.87 3.76
C TYR A 120 -11.06 5.20 2.37
N VAL A 121 -10.47 5.84 1.37
CA VAL A 121 -10.36 5.26 0.02
C VAL A 121 -9.55 3.96 0.07
N LEU A 122 -8.40 3.96 0.75
CA LEU A 122 -7.57 2.77 0.91
C LEU A 122 -8.34 1.62 1.57
N TRP A 123 -9.09 1.91 2.64
CA TRP A 123 -9.93 0.94 3.32
C TRP A 123 -11.01 0.38 2.41
N SER A 124 -11.71 1.24 1.67
CA SER A 124 -12.81 0.86 0.78
C SER A 124 -12.37 -0.07 -0.36
N PHE A 125 -11.16 0.14 -0.90
CA PHE A 125 -10.62 -0.67 -1.99
C PHE A 125 -9.75 -1.85 -1.53
N SER A 126 -9.49 -1.96 -0.23
CA SER A 126 -8.57 -2.95 0.35
C SER A 126 -8.90 -4.39 -0.01
N SER A 127 -10.17 -4.78 0.12
CA SER A 127 -10.62 -6.14 -0.18
C SER A 127 -10.46 -6.46 -1.66
N SER A 128 -10.83 -5.54 -2.55
CA SER A 128 -10.72 -5.72 -3.99
C SER A 128 -9.28 -5.88 -4.45
N ILE A 129 -8.38 -5.00 -4.00
CA ILE A 129 -6.97 -5.05 -4.43
C ILE A 129 -6.26 -6.29 -3.87
N VAL A 130 -6.54 -6.68 -2.63
CA VAL A 130 -5.92 -7.88 -2.03
C VAL A 130 -6.49 -9.15 -2.64
N SER A 131 -7.76 -9.17 -3.03
CA SER A 131 -8.33 -10.29 -3.83
C SER A 131 -7.68 -10.44 -5.20
N LEU A 132 -7.26 -9.32 -5.82
CA LEU A 132 -6.59 -9.33 -7.13
C LEU A 132 -5.12 -9.75 -7.06
N LEU A 133 -4.40 -9.33 -6.03
CA LEU A 133 -2.94 -9.44 -5.97
C LEU A 133 -2.42 -10.37 -4.85
N GLY A 134 -3.23 -10.58 -3.81
CA GLY A 134 -2.73 -11.12 -2.54
C GLY A 134 -2.05 -10.05 -1.68
N CYS A 135 -1.89 -10.32 -0.39
CA CYS A 135 -1.36 -9.36 0.59
C CYS A 135 0.06 -8.93 0.27
N GLU A 136 0.93 -9.88 0.04
CA GLU A 136 2.37 -9.66 -0.11
C GLU A 136 2.67 -8.84 -1.36
N GLN A 137 2.05 -9.21 -2.48
CA GLN A 137 2.20 -8.49 -3.74
C GLN A 137 1.60 -7.08 -3.65
N PHE A 138 0.44 -6.94 -3.01
CA PHE A 138 -0.19 -5.63 -2.80
C PHE A 138 0.73 -4.68 -2.02
N ILE A 139 1.37 -5.13 -0.94
CA ILE A 139 2.33 -4.30 -0.19
C ILE A 139 3.49 -3.86 -1.06
N ALA A 140 4.07 -4.76 -1.87
CA ALA A 140 5.14 -4.40 -2.80
C ALA A 140 4.69 -3.35 -3.83
N VAL A 141 3.48 -3.51 -4.38
CA VAL A 141 2.89 -2.55 -5.33
C VAL A 141 2.66 -1.21 -4.67
N TYR A 142 2.09 -1.19 -3.46
CA TYR A 142 1.79 0.04 -2.72
C TYR A 142 3.05 0.86 -2.41
N LEU A 143 4.09 0.20 -1.90
CA LEU A 143 5.37 0.86 -1.59
C LEU A 143 6.08 1.35 -2.86
N SER A 144 6.07 0.54 -3.92
CA SER A 144 6.63 0.93 -5.22
C SER A 144 5.86 2.09 -5.84
N ALA A 145 4.54 2.10 -5.70
CA ALA A 145 3.67 3.18 -6.17
C ALA A 145 3.99 4.51 -5.49
N GLY A 146 4.25 4.50 -4.18
CA GLY A 146 4.68 5.69 -3.45
C GLY A 146 5.96 6.29 -4.03
N VAL A 147 6.95 5.45 -4.32
CA VAL A 147 8.22 5.88 -4.92
C VAL A 147 8.03 6.37 -6.36
N ILE A 148 7.30 5.61 -7.19
CA ILE A 148 7.10 5.94 -8.61
C ILE A 148 6.28 7.22 -8.76
N SER A 149 5.18 7.37 -8.02
CA SER A 149 4.34 8.57 -8.07
C SER A 149 5.12 9.83 -7.64
N THR A 150 5.91 9.73 -6.57
CA THR A 150 6.77 10.83 -6.12
C THR A 150 7.87 11.15 -7.14
N PHE A 151 8.46 10.13 -7.77
CA PHE A 151 9.44 10.34 -8.82
C PHE A 151 8.84 11.10 -10.03
N VAL A 152 7.64 10.71 -10.48
CA VAL A 152 6.92 11.44 -11.55
C VAL A 152 6.65 12.89 -11.15
N SER A 153 6.24 13.12 -9.90
CA SER A 153 6.09 14.46 -9.35
C SER A 153 7.39 15.26 -9.40
N TYR A 154 8.52 14.65 -9.00
CA TYR A 154 9.83 15.32 -9.08
C TYR A 154 10.18 15.72 -10.51
N VAL A 155 10.00 14.82 -11.48
CA VAL A 155 10.25 15.14 -12.90
C VAL A 155 9.37 16.29 -13.37
N ALA A 156 8.09 16.27 -13.05
CA ALA A 156 7.15 17.34 -13.42
C ALA A 156 7.51 18.68 -12.77
N LYS A 157 7.88 18.68 -11.48
CA LYS A 157 8.32 19.88 -10.76
C LYS A 157 9.60 20.46 -11.35
N MET A 158 10.57 19.62 -11.68
CA MET A 158 11.82 20.05 -12.34
C MET A 158 11.54 20.64 -13.72
N ALA A 159 10.69 19.99 -14.52
CA ALA A 159 10.34 20.46 -15.87
C ALA A 159 9.58 21.79 -15.87
N THR A 160 8.75 22.03 -14.84
CA THR A 160 7.92 23.25 -14.74
C THR A 160 8.56 24.37 -13.90
N GLY A 161 9.67 24.10 -13.22
CA GLY A 161 10.30 25.05 -12.28
C GLY A 161 9.47 25.34 -11.02
N LYS A 162 8.46 24.51 -10.71
CA LYS A 162 7.55 24.68 -9.56
C LYS A 162 7.95 23.70 -8.45
N PHE A 163 8.71 24.17 -7.47
CA PHE A 163 9.26 23.35 -6.37
C PHE A 163 8.37 23.36 -5.12
N GLU A 164 7.05 23.20 -5.30
CA GLU A 164 6.15 23.11 -4.15
C GLU A 164 6.29 21.75 -3.45
N PRO A 165 6.52 21.73 -2.12
CA PRO A 165 6.62 20.48 -1.37
C PRO A 165 5.27 19.76 -1.36
N SER A 166 5.29 18.44 -1.50
CA SER A 166 4.11 17.59 -1.45
C SER A 166 4.29 16.43 -0.48
N LEU A 167 3.18 15.93 0.02
CA LEU A 167 3.12 14.77 0.91
C LEU A 167 1.72 14.14 0.86
N GLY A 168 1.62 12.86 1.14
CA GLY A 168 0.37 12.13 1.19
C GLY A 168 0.42 10.75 0.52
N ALA A 169 -0.44 9.88 0.97
CA ALA A 169 -0.61 8.53 0.41
C ALA A 169 -1.29 8.51 -0.96
N SER A 170 -1.80 9.65 -1.44
CA SER A 170 -2.71 9.71 -2.58
C SER A 170 -2.12 9.15 -3.87
N GLY A 171 -0.83 9.35 -4.14
CA GLY A 171 -0.16 8.76 -5.32
C GLY A 171 -0.20 7.22 -5.31
N ALA A 172 0.09 6.61 -4.17
CA ALA A 172 -0.02 5.15 -4.00
C ALA A 172 -1.47 4.67 -4.02
N ILE A 173 -2.41 5.46 -3.47
CA ILE A 173 -3.85 5.15 -3.49
C ILE A 173 -4.40 5.25 -4.91
N MET A 174 -3.93 6.19 -5.73
CA MET A 174 -4.31 6.26 -7.16
C MET A 174 -3.88 4.99 -7.91
N THR A 175 -2.75 4.40 -7.55
CA THR A 175 -2.35 3.08 -8.08
C THR A 175 -3.36 1.99 -7.71
N VAL A 176 -3.78 1.92 -6.45
CA VAL A 176 -4.77 0.94 -5.98
C VAL A 176 -6.09 1.11 -6.72
N LEU A 177 -6.57 2.35 -6.79
CA LEU A 177 -7.83 2.71 -7.43
C LEU A 177 -7.78 2.38 -8.93
N ALA A 178 -6.71 2.79 -9.62
CA ALA A 178 -6.54 2.53 -11.04
C ALA A 178 -6.43 1.03 -11.34
N ALA A 179 -5.72 0.26 -10.52
CA ALA A 179 -5.59 -1.17 -10.66
C ALA A 179 -6.96 -1.89 -10.57
N VAL A 180 -7.74 -1.56 -9.52
CA VAL A 180 -9.07 -2.14 -9.32
C VAL A 180 -10.02 -1.73 -10.43
N CYS A 181 -10.08 -0.44 -10.79
CA CYS A 181 -10.96 0.07 -11.84
C CYS A 181 -10.61 -0.49 -13.24
N THR A 182 -9.33 -0.77 -13.50
CA THR A 182 -8.88 -1.39 -14.76
C THR A 182 -9.32 -2.87 -14.86
N LYS A 183 -9.26 -3.60 -13.74
CA LYS A 183 -9.64 -5.03 -13.72
C LYS A 183 -11.15 -5.25 -13.61
N MET A 184 -11.87 -4.31 -12.99
CA MET A 184 -13.32 -4.40 -12.78
C MET A 184 -14.02 -3.11 -13.26
N PRO A 185 -13.97 -2.79 -14.57
CA PRO A 185 -14.47 -1.52 -15.09
C PRO A 185 -16.00 -1.36 -14.94
N GLU A 186 -16.74 -2.46 -14.89
CA GLU A 186 -18.20 -2.47 -14.74
C GLU A 186 -18.67 -2.42 -13.30
N ALA A 187 -17.75 -2.54 -12.33
CA ALA A 187 -18.10 -2.42 -10.91
C ALA A 187 -18.71 -1.04 -10.64
N LYS A 188 -19.78 -1.00 -9.85
CA LYS A 188 -20.42 0.25 -9.49
C LYS A 188 -19.75 0.85 -8.25
N LEU A 189 -19.38 2.10 -8.37
CA LEU A 189 -18.85 2.93 -7.29
C LEU A 189 -19.89 3.98 -6.92
N ALA A 190 -19.99 4.28 -5.62
CA ALA A 190 -20.84 5.33 -5.11
C ALA A 190 -20.00 6.45 -4.48
N ILE A 191 -20.50 7.69 -4.55
CA ILE A 191 -19.88 8.82 -3.84
C ILE A 191 -20.24 8.69 -2.36
N ILE A 192 -19.23 8.82 -1.48
CA ILE A 192 -19.34 8.57 -0.04
C ILE A 192 -20.52 9.27 0.64
N PHE A 193 -20.78 10.53 0.28
CA PHE A 193 -21.88 11.32 0.87
C PHE A 193 -23.13 11.37 -0.01
N LEU A 194 -23.10 10.74 -1.20
CA LEU A 194 -24.16 10.73 -2.17
C LEU A 194 -24.35 9.33 -2.77
N PRO A 195 -24.70 8.33 -1.94
CA PRO A 195 -24.71 6.92 -2.36
C PRO A 195 -25.76 6.62 -3.44
N MET A 196 -26.71 7.50 -3.68
CA MET A 196 -27.68 7.38 -4.77
C MET A 196 -27.07 7.65 -6.15
N PHE A 197 -25.93 8.33 -6.22
CA PHE A 197 -25.19 8.54 -7.47
C PHE A 197 -24.12 7.47 -7.62
N THR A 198 -24.39 6.49 -8.47
CA THR A 198 -23.46 5.43 -8.79
C THR A 198 -22.95 5.60 -10.24
N PHE A 199 -21.69 5.29 -10.43
CA PHE A 199 -21.04 5.27 -11.74
C PHE A 199 -20.14 4.05 -11.85
N THR A 200 -19.79 3.68 -13.08
CA THR A 200 -18.90 2.54 -13.29
C THR A 200 -17.46 2.90 -12.90
N ALA A 201 -16.72 1.93 -12.41
CA ALA A 201 -15.31 2.09 -12.03
C ALA A 201 -14.47 2.56 -13.22
N GLY A 202 -14.77 2.08 -14.44
CA GLY A 202 -14.11 2.54 -15.66
C GLY A 202 -14.35 4.02 -15.94
N ASN A 203 -15.57 4.54 -15.73
CA ASN A 203 -15.86 5.96 -15.91
C ASN A 203 -15.24 6.81 -14.79
N ALA A 204 -15.21 6.31 -13.54
CA ALA A 204 -14.50 6.95 -12.45
C ALA A 204 -13.01 7.14 -12.77
N LEU A 205 -12.36 6.09 -13.26
CA LEU A 205 -10.94 6.14 -13.62
C LEU A 205 -10.67 7.17 -14.73
N LYS A 206 -11.51 7.18 -15.78
CA LYS A 206 -11.42 8.17 -16.88
C LYS A 206 -11.57 9.60 -16.34
N ALA A 207 -12.55 9.84 -15.47
CA ALA A 207 -12.79 11.14 -14.88
C ALA A 207 -11.60 11.62 -14.02
N ILE A 208 -11.02 10.73 -13.21
CA ILE A 208 -9.84 11.02 -12.38
C ILE A 208 -8.64 11.37 -13.27
N ILE A 209 -8.34 10.57 -14.29
CA ILE A 209 -7.24 10.83 -15.21
C ILE A 209 -7.44 12.16 -15.94
N ALA A 210 -8.66 12.44 -16.42
CA ALA A 210 -8.98 13.69 -17.07
C ALA A 210 -8.80 14.90 -16.14
N PHE A 211 -9.27 14.79 -14.89
CA PHE A 211 -9.13 15.82 -13.87
C PHE A 211 -7.66 16.11 -13.54
N ASP A 212 -6.86 15.08 -13.30
CA ASP A 212 -5.44 15.26 -12.97
C ASP A 212 -4.62 15.74 -14.19
N THR A 213 -4.98 15.31 -15.40
CA THR A 213 -4.37 15.83 -16.64
C THR A 213 -4.68 17.32 -16.83
N ALA A 214 -5.94 17.72 -16.64
CA ALA A 214 -6.34 19.12 -16.70
C ALA A 214 -5.64 19.96 -15.61
N GLY A 215 -5.60 19.43 -14.36
CA GLY A 215 -4.93 20.08 -13.26
C GLY A 215 -3.45 20.31 -13.49
N LEU A 216 -2.76 19.32 -14.06
CA LEU A 216 -1.35 19.43 -14.44
C LEU A 216 -1.15 20.46 -15.56
N ALA A 217 -1.95 20.40 -16.63
CA ALA A 217 -1.87 21.29 -17.77
C ALA A 217 -2.19 22.76 -17.42
N LEU A 218 -3.22 22.96 -16.58
CA LEU A 218 -3.65 24.30 -16.14
C LEU A 218 -2.85 24.84 -14.94
N GLY A 219 -1.99 24.00 -14.36
CA GLY A 219 -1.14 24.39 -13.24
C GLY A 219 -1.88 24.60 -11.93
N TRP A 220 -2.95 23.82 -11.70
CA TRP A 220 -3.65 23.84 -10.42
C TRP A 220 -2.74 23.39 -9.28
N ARG A 221 -2.93 24.00 -8.10
CA ARG A 221 -2.07 23.77 -6.93
C ARG A 221 -2.77 23.04 -5.79
N LEU A 222 -4.00 22.57 -6.03
CA LEU A 222 -4.79 21.94 -4.99
C LEU A 222 -4.27 20.54 -4.62
N PHE A 223 -3.77 19.81 -5.63
CA PHE A 223 -3.23 18.46 -5.51
C PHE A 223 -1.91 18.33 -6.26
N ASP A 224 -1.12 17.31 -5.93
CA ASP A 224 0.03 16.90 -6.75
C ASP A 224 -0.47 16.01 -7.91
N HIS A 225 -1.03 16.69 -8.94
CA HIS A 225 -1.62 16.03 -10.11
C HIS A 225 -0.63 15.11 -10.84
N ALA A 226 0.67 15.47 -10.85
CA ALA A 226 1.69 14.62 -11.45
C ALA A 226 1.90 13.32 -10.67
N ALA A 227 1.91 13.38 -9.34
CA ALA A 227 1.98 12.19 -8.50
C ALA A 227 0.75 11.29 -8.69
N HIS A 228 -0.45 11.88 -8.77
CA HIS A 228 -1.70 11.14 -9.02
C HIS A 228 -1.66 10.42 -10.37
N LEU A 229 -1.30 11.12 -11.45
CA LEU A 229 -1.17 10.52 -12.78
C LEU A 229 -0.11 9.43 -12.81
N GLY A 230 1.06 9.67 -12.21
CA GLY A 230 2.13 8.69 -12.10
C GLY A 230 1.66 7.42 -11.39
N GLY A 231 0.94 7.58 -10.28
CA GLY A 231 0.34 6.47 -9.55
C GLY A 231 -0.72 5.72 -10.36
N ALA A 232 -1.65 6.44 -11.00
CA ALA A 232 -2.71 5.83 -11.81
C ALA A 232 -2.14 5.06 -13.00
N LEU A 233 -1.21 5.63 -13.74
CA LEU A 233 -0.54 4.99 -14.88
C LEU A 233 0.24 3.74 -14.45
N PHE A 234 0.94 3.81 -13.32
CA PHE A 234 1.63 2.65 -12.77
C PHE A 234 0.66 1.54 -12.39
N GLY A 235 -0.47 1.86 -11.76
CA GLY A 235 -1.50 0.89 -11.40
C GLY A 235 -2.11 0.18 -12.61
N MET A 236 -2.48 0.93 -13.63
CA MET A 236 -2.99 0.40 -14.91
C MET A 236 -1.96 -0.52 -15.57
N TRP A 237 -0.73 -0.03 -15.72
CA TRP A 237 0.36 -0.81 -16.30
C TRP A 237 0.64 -2.09 -15.50
N TYR A 238 0.68 -1.98 -14.18
CA TYR A 238 1.02 -3.12 -13.33
C TYR A 238 0.03 -4.27 -13.46
N VAL A 239 -1.28 -3.99 -13.39
CA VAL A 239 -2.29 -5.06 -13.49
C VAL A 239 -2.49 -5.58 -14.92
N THR A 240 -2.03 -4.83 -15.92
CA THR A 240 -2.12 -5.26 -17.33
C THR A 240 -0.89 -6.08 -17.74
N TYR A 241 0.29 -5.64 -17.36
CA TYR A 241 1.57 -6.23 -17.81
C TYR A 241 2.51 -6.58 -16.65
N GLY A 242 2.62 -5.71 -15.65
CA GLY A 242 3.61 -5.82 -14.58
C GLY A 242 3.45 -7.08 -13.72
N HIS A 243 2.22 -7.55 -13.52
CA HIS A 243 1.96 -8.80 -12.81
C HIS A 243 2.64 -9.99 -13.51
N GLU A 244 2.49 -10.09 -14.84
CA GLU A 244 3.12 -11.14 -15.63
C GLU A 244 4.65 -11.00 -15.65
N LEU A 245 5.13 -9.78 -15.91
CA LEU A 245 6.56 -9.50 -16.10
C LEU A 245 7.37 -9.60 -14.81
N ILE A 246 6.80 -9.20 -13.68
CA ILE A 246 7.54 -9.10 -12.40
C ILE A 246 7.14 -10.25 -11.48
N TRP A 247 5.83 -10.37 -11.17
CA TRP A 247 5.40 -11.26 -10.10
C TRP A 247 5.42 -12.72 -10.49
N LYS A 248 4.99 -13.07 -11.69
CA LYS A 248 5.05 -14.46 -12.17
C LYS A 248 6.48 -14.97 -12.35
N ASN A 249 7.40 -14.08 -12.67
CA ASN A 249 8.83 -14.42 -12.86
C ASN A 249 9.64 -14.45 -11.56
N ARG A 250 9.00 -14.48 -10.38
CA ARG A 250 9.71 -14.52 -9.08
C ARG A 250 10.29 -15.89 -8.70
N GLU A 251 9.91 -16.93 -9.41
CA GLU A 251 10.27 -18.32 -9.09
C GLU A 251 11.79 -18.55 -8.92
N PRO A 252 12.68 -18.02 -9.78
CA PRO A 252 14.13 -18.19 -9.61
C PRO A 252 14.63 -17.58 -8.28
N LEU A 253 14.09 -16.44 -7.88
CA LEU A 253 14.44 -15.80 -6.61
C LEU A 253 13.99 -16.64 -5.41
N VAL A 254 12.77 -17.18 -5.46
CA VAL A 254 12.23 -18.04 -4.40
C VAL A 254 13.02 -19.34 -4.29
N LYS A 255 13.43 -19.94 -5.42
CA LYS A 255 14.30 -21.13 -5.44
C LYS A 255 15.67 -20.83 -4.82
N ALA A 256 16.32 -19.74 -5.24
CA ALA A 256 17.61 -19.34 -4.67
C ALA A 256 17.52 -19.09 -3.15
N TRP A 257 16.44 -18.47 -2.69
CA TRP A 257 16.17 -18.28 -1.26
C TRP A 257 16.02 -19.61 -0.52
N HIS A 258 15.23 -20.53 -1.07
CA HIS A 258 15.03 -21.86 -0.50
C HIS A 258 16.34 -22.62 -0.36
N GLU A 259 17.19 -22.62 -1.39
CA GLU A 259 18.50 -23.29 -1.38
C GLU A 259 19.45 -22.67 -0.34
N MET A 260 19.51 -21.34 -0.23
CA MET A 260 20.33 -20.68 0.78
C MET A 260 19.91 -21.07 2.20
N ARG A 261 18.61 -21.14 2.43
CA ARG A 261 18.06 -21.47 3.74
C ARG A 261 18.31 -22.94 4.13
N THR A 262 18.14 -23.85 3.18
CA THR A 262 18.36 -25.29 3.42
C THR A 262 19.82 -25.63 3.64
N LYS A 263 20.76 -24.97 2.94
CA LYS A 263 22.21 -25.12 3.16
C LYS A 263 22.63 -24.65 4.56
N ASN A 264 22.01 -23.60 5.09
CA ASN A 264 22.33 -23.07 6.42
C ASN A 264 21.76 -23.94 7.56
N THR A 265 20.65 -24.62 7.35
CA THR A 265 20.08 -25.57 8.34
C THR A 265 20.85 -26.89 8.40
N GLY A 266 21.52 -27.31 7.33
CA GLY A 266 22.36 -28.50 7.30
C GLY A 266 23.73 -28.32 7.95
N LYS A 267 24.20 -27.09 8.23
CA LYS A 267 25.48 -26.80 8.88
C LYS A 267 25.39 -26.63 10.41
N GLY A 268 24.21 -26.62 10.99
CA GLY A 268 24.01 -26.45 12.44
C GLY A 268 23.74 -27.73 13.21
N GLY A 269 23.91 -28.90 12.60
CA GLY A 269 23.68 -30.20 13.21
C GLY A 269 24.90 -31.12 13.15
N GLY A 270 26.07 -30.59 13.48
CA GLY A 270 27.33 -31.37 13.64
C GLY A 270 27.91 -31.09 15.00
#